data_ee7ec267c56ba09a0045d1d9897c0abe
#
_entry.id   ee7ec267c56ba09a0045d1d9897c0abe
#
_cell.length_a   1.000
_cell.length_b   1.000
_cell.length_c   1.000
_cell.angle_alpha   90.00
_cell.angle_beta   90.00
_cell.angle_gamma   90.00
#
_symmetry.space_group_name_H-M   'P 1'
#
loop_
_entity.id
_entity.type
_entity.pdbx_description
1 polymer ?
#
loop_
_entity_poly.entity_id
_entity_poly.type
_entity_poly.pdbx_seq_one_letter_code
_entity_poly.pdbx_strand_id
1 'polypeptide(L)'
;MLKLKFSDYETECGTDEAGRGCLAGPVTAAVVILKNNYLNNEINDSKKISKKNRYRLKDIIKKNALEFSYYHVSPKIIDEINILNASILAMHESISKLLTKIDFIIVDGNKFKNYKKIPFQTIIKGDEKYLSIAAASIIAKTERDDYMNKIHKEYPQYGWDKNKGYPTKFHKQAILNYGTTEYHRKSFKLYDEQFKLKL
;
A
#
# COMPACT_ATOMS: atom_id res chain seq x y z
N MET A 1 8.22 -21.05 -3.79
CA MET A 1 9.00 -19.89 -4.25
C MET A 1 8.10 -19.02 -5.12
N LEU A 2 8.15 -17.70 -4.95
CA LEU A 2 7.39 -16.76 -5.81
C LEU A 2 7.99 -16.73 -7.21
N LYS A 3 7.13 -16.57 -8.23
CA LYS A 3 7.58 -16.41 -9.61
C LYS A 3 8.23 -15.04 -9.80
N LEU A 4 9.30 -15.00 -10.57
CA LEU A 4 10.02 -13.75 -10.85
C LEU A 4 9.22 -12.85 -11.81
N LYS A 5 8.62 -13.43 -12.86
CA LYS A 5 7.87 -12.73 -13.92
C LYS A 5 6.53 -13.42 -14.21
N PHE A 6 5.59 -12.64 -14.70
CA PHE A 6 4.31 -13.08 -15.25
C PHE A 6 4.35 -13.16 -16.77
N SER A 7 4.98 -12.19 -17.41
CA SER A 7 4.99 -11.98 -18.87
C SER A 7 6.36 -12.23 -19.47
N ASP A 8 6.40 -12.34 -20.81
CA ASP A 8 7.64 -12.44 -21.59
C ASP A 8 8.23 -11.06 -21.94
N TYR A 9 7.60 -9.96 -21.55
CA TYR A 9 8.12 -8.62 -21.76
C TYR A 9 9.44 -8.40 -21.02
N GLU A 10 10.33 -7.58 -21.59
CA GLU A 10 11.65 -7.35 -21.02
C GLU A 10 11.57 -6.69 -19.65
N THR A 11 10.82 -5.59 -19.55
CA THR A 11 10.68 -4.80 -18.33
C THR A 11 9.29 -4.90 -17.74
N GLU A 12 9.12 -5.79 -16.77
CA GLU A 12 7.88 -5.96 -16.00
C GLU A 12 8.02 -5.33 -14.62
N CYS A 13 7.01 -4.55 -14.19
CA CYS A 13 6.92 -4.05 -12.83
C CYS A 13 5.73 -4.67 -12.07
N GLY A 14 5.90 -4.86 -10.76
CA GLY A 14 4.82 -5.26 -9.85
C GLY A 14 4.39 -4.11 -8.95
N THR A 15 3.09 -3.95 -8.71
CA THR A 15 2.54 -2.91 -7.82
C THR A 15 1.52 -3.46 -6.85
N ASP A 16 1.51 -2.90 -5.63
CA ASP A 16 0.56 -3.20 -4.56
C ASP A 16 0.33 -1.95 -3.70
N GLU A 17 -0.75 -1.95 -2.88
CA GLU A 17 -1.10 -0.86 -2.00
C GLU A 17 -1.26 -1.28 -0.53
N ALA A 18 -1.11 -0.33 0.38
CA ALA A 18 -1.34 -0.47 1.82
C ALA A 18 -2.26 0.62 2.37
N GLY A 19 -3.10 0.26 3.33
CA GLY A 19 -3.88 1.23 4.08
C GLY A 19 -5.28 1.52 3.54
N ARG A 20 -5.88 0.67 2.72
CA ARG A 20 -7.24 0.88 2.19
C ARG A 20 -8.31 0.97 3.28
N GLY A 21 -8.33 0.04 4.22
CA GLY A 21 -9.34 -0.04 5.28
C GLY A 21 -9.09 0.81 6.53
N CYS A 22 -8.21 1.81 6.47
CA CYS A 22 -7.86 2.66 7.60
C CYS A 22 -8.78 3.87 7.71
N LEU A 23 -9.12 4.28 8.94
CA LEU A 23 -9.88 5.51 9.24
C LEU A 23 -9.01 6.76 9.13
N ALA A 24 -7.68 6.61 9.23
CA ALA A 24 -6.73 7.73 9.16
C ALA A 24 -5.49 7.38 8.35
N GLY A 25 -4.83 8.42 7.84
CA GLY A 25 -3.63 8.34 7.05
C GLY A 25 -3.88 8.03 5.57
N PRO A 26 -2.81 8.07 4.76
CA PRO A 26 -2.90 7.89 3.32
C PRO A 26 -3.21 6.44 2.93
N VAL A 27 -3.67 6.24 1.69
CA VAL A 27 -3.41 5.01 0.97
C VAL A 27 -2.05 5.16 0.28
N THR A 28 -1.23 4.13 0.37
CA THR A 28 0.15 4.15 -0.16
C THR A 28 0.31 3.00 -1.13
N ALA A 29 0.67 3.29 -2.36
CA ALA A 29 1.09 2.25 -3.30
C ALA A 29 2.59 2.32 -3.54
N ALA A 30 3.16 1.19 -3.92
CA ALA A 30 4.53 1.07 -4.38
C ALA A 30 4.59 0.26 -5.68
N VAL A 31 5.65 0.48 -6.42
CA VAL A 31 6.01 -0.26 -7.61
C VAL A 31 7.46 -0.70 -7.53
N VAL A 32 7.75 -1.92 -7.99
CA VAL A 32 9.08 -2.49 -8.00
C VAL A 32 9.37 -3.16 -9.35
N ILE A 33 10.52 -2.84 -9.92
CA ILE A 33 11.12 -3.56 -11.05
C ILE A 33 12.28 -4.39 -10.49
N LEU A 34 12.24 -5.68 -10.69
CA LEU A 34 13.32 -6.58 -10.29
C LEU A 34 14.27 -6.86 -11.45
N LYS A 35 15.55 -7.13 -11.15
CA LYS A 35 16.52 -7.62 -12.14
C LYS A 35 16.12 -9.02 -12.61
N ASN A 36 16.36 -9.35 -13.87
CA ASN A 36 15.95 -10.63 -14.48
C ASN A 36 16.55 -11.88 -13.81
N ASN A 37 17.63 -11.75 -13.06
CA ASN A 37 18.26 -12.83 -12.29
C ASN A 37 18.07 -12.71 -10.79
N TYR A 38 17.15 -11.84 -10.32
CA TYR A 38 16.94 -11.64 -8.88
C TYR A 38 16.20 -12.83 -8.28
N LEU A 39 16.82 -13.44 -7.27
CA LEU A 39 16.24 -14.53 -6.49
C LEU A 39 16.27 -14.15 -5.01
N ASN A 40 15.14 -14.23 -4.34
CA ASN A 40 15.05 -14.05 -2.90
C ASN A 40 13.88 -14.85 -2.34
N ASN A 41 14.18 -15.90 -1.56
CA ASN A 41 13.19 -16.79 -0.97
C ASN A 41 12.56 -16.23 0.32
N GLU A 42 13.10 -15.16 0.86
CA GLU A 42 12.60 -14.55 2.08
C GLU A 42 11.48 -13.52 1.81
N ILE A 43 11.40 -13.01 0.58
CA ILE A 43 10.32 -12.12 0.17
C ILE A 43 9.05 -12.97 -0.03
N ASN A 44 8.02 -12.65 0.74
CA ASN A 44 6.74 -13.33 0.73
C ASN A 44 5.63 -12.33 1.12
N ASP A 45 4.38 -12.76 1.21
CA ASP A 45 3.25 -11.96 1.70
C ASP A 45 3.65 -11.13 2.94
N SER A 46 3.60 -9.82 2.80
CA SER A 46 4.03 -8.87 3.84
C SER A 46 3.27 -9.02 5.17
N LYS A 47 2.06 -9.62 5.15
CA LYS A 47 1.23 -9.87 6.31
C LYS A 47 1.74 -11.07 7.15
N LYS A 48 2.44 -12.02 6.52
CA LYS A 48 3.05 -13.19 7.18
C LYS A 48 4.44 -12.89 7.76
N ILE A 49 5.03 -11.73 7.41
CA ILE A 49 6.37 -11.33 7.81
C ILE A 49 6.31 -10.45 9.05
N SER A 50 7.13 -10.70 10.07
CA SER A 50 7.23 -9.86 11.27
C SER A 50 7.64 -8.42 10.91
N LYS A 51 7.28 -7.43 11.75
CA LYS A 51 7.66 -6.02 11.52
C LYS A 51 9.18 -5.87 11.33
N LYS A 52 10.00 -6.48 12.18
CA LYS A 52 11.48 -6.44 12.10
C LYS A 52 11.99 -6.97 10.75
N ASN A 53 11.51 -8.14 10.34
CA ASN A 53 11.92 -8.74 9.07
C ASN A 53 11.42 -7.94 7.87
N ARG A 54 10.24 -7.32 7.94
CA ARG A 54 9.71 -6.47 6.86
C ARG A 54 10.61 -5.26 6.61
N TYR A 55 11.11 -4.60 7.65
CA TYR A 55 12.06 -3.49 7.50
C TYR A 55 13.42 -3.97 6.95
N ARG A 56 13.94 -5.11 7.43
CA ARG A 56 15.14 -5.71 6.86
C ARG A 56 14.98 -6.03 5.37
N LEU A 57 13.84 -6.58 4.98
CA LEU A 57 13.54 -6.87 3.57
C LEU A 57 13.33 -5.60 2.75
N LYS A 58 12.75 -4.53 3.31
CA LYS A 58 12.69 -3.21 2.68
C LYS A 58 14.08 -2.76 2.22
N ASP A 59 15.08 -2.85 3.09
CA ASP A 59 16.45 -2.43 2.77
C ASP A 59 17.09 -3.33 1.71
N ILE A 60 16.84 -4.64 1.78
CA ILE A 60 17.29 -5.60 0.76
C ILE A 60 16.65 -5.29 -0.59
N ILE A 61 15.34 -5.04 -0.65
CA ILE A 61 14.63 -4.71 -1.88
C ILE A 61 15.19 -3.41 -2.46
N LYS A 62 15.32 -2.36 -1.66
CA LYS A 62 15.86 -1.05 -2.08
C LYS A 62 17.26 -1.16 -2.68
N LYS A 63 18.10 -2.04 -2.16
CA LYS A 63 19.48 -2.24 -2.63
C LYS A 63 19.55 -3.06 -3.93
N ASN A 64 18.63 -4.00 -4.13
CA ASN A 64 18.76 -5.03 -5.17
C ASN A 64 17.74 -4.90 -6.31
N ALA A 65 16.64 -4.17 -6.13
CA ALA A 65 15.72 -3.85 -7.22
C ALA A 65 16.46 -3.11 -8.34
N LEU A 66 16.00 -3.24 -9.57
CA LEU A 66 16.44 -2.39 -10.66
C LEU A 66 15.99 -0.96 -10.41
N GLU A 67 14.71 -0.81 -10.08
CA GLU A 67 14.13 0.46 -9.68
C GLU A 67 12.89 0.21 -8.80
N PHE A 68 12.56 1.16 -7.94
CA PHE A 68 11.32 1.18 -7.16
C PHE A 68 10.89 2.61 -6.88
N SER A 69 9.61 2.76 -6.63
CA SER A 69 9.07 4.01 -6.11
C SER A 69 7.82 3.77 -5.26
N TYR A 70 7.34 4.81 -4.60
CA TYR A 70 6.06 4.79 -3.88
C TYR A 70 5.38 6.16 -3.91
N TYR A 71 4.07 6.15 -3.64
CA TYR A 71 3.27 7.37 -3.54
C TYR A 71 2.21 7.28 -2.45
N HIS A 72 2.00 8.38 -1.74
CA HIS A 72 0.96 8.54 -0.73
C HIS A 72 -0.17 9.40 -1.28
N VAL A 73 -1.38 8.87 -1.35
CA VAL A 73 -2.59 9.67 -1.62
C VAL A 73 -3.21 10.05 -0.29
N SER A 74 -3.40 11.35 -0.08
CA SER A 74 -3.86 11.93 1.20
C SER A 74 -5.31 11.55 1.53
N PRO A 75 -5.72 11.64 2.81
CA PRO A 75 -7.12 11.48 3.22
C PRO A 75 -8.07 12.39 2.47
N LYS A 76 -7.70 13.65 2.22
CA LYS A 76 -8.52 14.60 1.45
C LYS A 76 -8.86 14.08 0.07
N ILE A 77 -7.86 13.62 -0.69
CA ILE A 77 -8.08 13.05 -2.03
C ILE A 77 -8.89 11.75 -1.96
N ILE A 78 -8.66 10.90 -0.93
CA ILE A 78 -9.46 9.69 -0.71
C ILE A 78 -10.95 10.03 -0.55
N ASP A 79 -11.26 11.09 0.20
CA ASP A 79 -12.63 11.54 0.43
C ASP A 79 -13.29 12.11 -0.84
N GLU A 80 -12.49 12.74 -1.72
CA GLU A 80 -12.95 13.30 -2.99
C GLU A 80 -13.25 12.23 -4.05
N ILE A 81 -12.38 11.23 -4.23
CA ILE A 81 -12.45 10.29 -5.35
C ILE A 81 -12.77 8.85 -4.96
N ASN A 82 -13.01 8.56 -3.70
CA ASN A 82 -13.14 7.28 -3.00
C ASN A 82 -11.86 6.44 -2.95
N ILE A 83 -11.86 5.42 -2.07
CA ILE A 83 -10.66 4.60 -1.80
C ILE A 83 -10.20 3.74 -2.98
N LEU A 84 -11.13 3.27 -3.83
CA LEU A 84 -10.76 2.48 -5.00
C LEU A 84 -9.99 3.32 -6.02
N ASN A 85 -10.52 4.48 -6.37
CA ASN A 85 -9.86 5.40 -7.30
C ASN A 85 -8.56 5.97 -6.70
N ALA A 86 -8.51 6.24 -5.39
CA ALA A 86 -7.32 6.70 -4.70
C ALA A 86 -6.21 5.63 -4.67
N SER A 87 -6.55 4.33 -4.53
CA SER A 87 -5.57 3.23 -4.64
C SER A 87 -4.98 3.16 -6.04
N ILE A 88 -5.82 3.24 -7.08
CA ILE A 88 -5.36 3.24 -8.47
C ILE A 88 -4.51 4.47 -8.77
N LEU A 89 -4.92 5.65 -8.29
CA LEU A 89 -4.12 6.87 -8.41
C LEU A 89 -2.75 6.71 -7.75
N ALA A 90 -2.69 6.15 -6.53
CA ALA A 90 -1.43 5.91 -5.84
C ALA A 90 -0.51 4.97 -6.64
N MET A 91 -1.05 3.93 -7.28
CA MET A 91 -0.30 3.04 -8.17
C MET A 91 0.20 3.80 -9.41
N HIS A 92 -0.65 4.56 -10.09
CA HIS A 92 -0.28 5.35 -11.26
C HIS A 92 0.83 6.38 -10.93
N GLU A 93 0.68 7.10 -9.83
CA GLU A 93 1.67 8.08 -9.37
C GLU A 93 2.99 7.42 -8.95
N SER A 94 2.94 6.23 -8.34
CA SER A 94 4.18 5.49 -8.06
C SER A 94 4.88 5.06 -9.35
N ILE A 95 4.13 4.56 -10.35
CA ILE A 95 4.68 4.17 -11.65
C ILE A 95 5.25 5.39 -12.40
N SER A 96 4.59 6.54 -12.32
CA SER A 96 5.02 7.77 -13.01
C SER A 96 6.39 8.29 -12.58
N LYS A 97 6.85 7.90 -11.37
CA LYS A 97 8.16 8.30 -10.82
C LYS A 97 9.32 7.42 -11.32
N LEU A 98 9.05 6.32 -11.96
CA LEU A 98 10.09 5.46 -12.52
C LEU A 98 10.71 6.11 -13.75
N LEU A 99 12.04 6.01 -13.85
CA LEU A 99 12.82 6.46 -15.00
C LEU A 99 12.94 5.36 -16.05
N THR A 100 12.95 4.11 -15.62
CA THR A 100 13.01 2.94 -16.50
C THR A 100 11.71 2.82 -17.31
N LYS A 101 11.83 2.64 -18.62
CA LYS A 101 10.68 2.35 -19.48
C LYS A 101 10.08 0.99 -19.11
N ILE A 102 8.77 0.99 -18.86
CA ILE A 102 8.02 -0.21 -18.51
C ILE A 102 7.28 -0.74 -19.72
N ASP A 103 7.35 -2.05 -19.95
CA ASP A 103 6.67 -2.74 -21.04
C ASP A 103 5.42 -3.50 -20.54
N PHE A 104 5.37 -3.89 -19.27
CA PHE A 104 4.25 -4.61 -18.68
C PHE A 104 4.07 -4.29 -17.18
N ILE A 105 2.82 -4.28 -16.71
CA ILE A 105 2.47 -4.02 -15.30
C ILE A 105 1.70 -5.21 -14.73
N ILE A 106 2.15 -5.79 -13.62
CA ILE A 106 1.37 -6.71 -12.82
C ILE A 106 0.91 -6.05 -11.53
N VAL A 107 -0.37 -6.26 -11.18
CA VAL A 107 -1.05 -5.52 -10.10
C VAL A 107 -1.65 -6.49 -9.12
N ASP A 108 -1.46 -6.29 -7.81
CA ASP A 108 -2.22 -7.04 -6.81
C ASP A 108 -3.71 -6.71 -6.88
N GLY A 109 -4.56 -7.76 -6.67
CA GLY A 109 -6.01 -7.60 -6.66
C GLY A 109 -6.69 -7.79 -8.00
N ASN A 110 -7.85 -7.14 -8.18
CA ASN A 110 -8.72 -7.33 -9.35
C ASN A 110 -9.20 -6.00 -9.98
N LYS A 111 -8.68 -4.86 -9.55
CA LYS A 111 -9.08 -3.53 -10.03
C LYS A 111 -7.85 -2.70 -10.35
N PHE A 112 -7.77 -2.28 -11.60
CA PHE A 112 -6.79 -1.33 -12.11
C PHE A 112 -7.38 -0.57 -13.29
N LYS A 113 -6.79 0.55 -13.67
CA LYS A 113 -7.17 1.32 -14.87
C LYS A 113 -5.97 1.43 -15.79
N ASN A 114 -6.21 1.50 -17.09
CA ASN A 114 -5.15 1.65 -18.09
C ASN A 114 -4.21 2.81 -17.73
N TYR A 115 -2.91 2.55 -17.79
CA TYR A 115 -1.86 3.54 -17.58
C TYR A 115 -1.03 3.70 -18.86
N LYS A 116 -1.14 4.86 -19.51
CA LYS A 116 -0.35 5.22 -20.73
C LYS A 116 -0.32 4.13 -21.82
N LYS A 117 -1.40 3.35 -21.95
CA LYS A 117 -1.53 2.23 -22.89
C LYS A 117 -0.52 1.09 -22.67
N ILE A 118 0.15 1.03 -21.52
CA ILE A 118 1.00 -0.10 -21.14
C ILE A 118 0.11 -1.30 -20.84
N PRO A 119 0.35 -2.48 -21.39
CA PRO A 119 -0.40 -3.69 -21.07
C PRO A 119 -0.23 -4.05 -19.61
N PHE A 120 -1.30 -4.58 -18.99
CA PHE A 120 -1.28 -4.94 -17.59
C PHE A 120 -2.10 -6.20 -17.30
N GLN A 121 -1.80 -6.84 -16.18
CA GLN A 121 -2.60 -7.93 -15.63
C GLN A 121 -2.85 -7.72 -14.13
N THR A 122 -4.13 -7.78 -13.73
CA THR A 122 -4.50 -7.85 -12.32
C THR A 122 -4.45 -9.30 -11.82
N ILE A 123 -3.89 -9.52 -10.64
CA ILE A 123 -3.64 -10.86 -10.10
C ILE A 123 -4.14 -10.91 -8.65
N ILE A 124 -5.22 -11.65 -8.43
CA ILE A 124 -5.76 -11.87 -7.07
C ILE A 124 -4.70 -12.60 -6.23
N LYS A 125 -4.35 -12.01 -5.08
CA LYS A 125 -3.26 -12.48 -4.20
C LYS A 125 -1.93 -12.56 -4.96
N GLY A 126 -1.63 -11.52 -5.71
CA GLY A 126 -0.41 -11.42 -6.49
C GLY A 126 0.85 -11.45 -5.62
N ASP A 127 0.76 -10.89 -4.41
CA ASP A 127 1.80 -10.89 -3.38
C ASP A 127 2.18 -12.30 -2.85
N GLU A 128 1.30 -13.28 -3.03
CA GLU A 128 1.58 -14.71 -2.76
C GLU A 128 2.11 -15.46 -3.99
N LYS A 129 2.19 -14.83 -5.17
CA LYS A 129 2.49 -15.49 -6.45
C LYS A 129 3.72 -14.92 -7.16
N TYR A 130 3.91 -13.60 -7.11
CA TYR A 130 4.92 -12.88 -7.87
C TYR A 130 5.82 -12.03 -6.99
N LEU A 131 7.13 -12.16 -7.22
CA LEU A 131 8.16 -11.56 -6.37
C LEU A 131 8.14 -10.02 -6.41
N SER A 132 7.87 -9.42 -7.58
CA SER A 132 7.79 -7.96 -7.73
C SER A 132 6.58 -7.36 -7.01
N ILE A 133 5.42 -8.06 -7.02
CA ILE A 133 4.23 -7.62 -6.26
C ILE A 133 4.49 -7.76 -4.75
N ALA A 134 5.06 -8.88 -4.29
CA ALA A 134 5.41 -9.07 -2.88
C ALA A 134 6.42 -8.02 -2.39
N ALA A 135 7.41 -7.69 -3.22
CA ALA A 135 8.36 -6.61 -2.92
C ALA A 135 7.66 -5.25 -2.83
N ALA A 136 6.75 -4.94 -3.76
CA ALA A 136 5.93 -3.72 -3.73
C ALA A 136 5.06 -3.65 -2.47
N SER A 137 4.43 -4.76 -2.06
CA SER A 137 3.66 -4.88 -0.81
C SER A 137 4.50 -4.50 0.42
N ILE A 138 5.73 -5.02 0.51
CA ILE A 138 6.66 -4.69 1.60
C ILE A 138 7.01 -3.20 1.61
N ILE A 139 7.34 -2.61 0.45
CA ILE A 139 7.66 -1.18 0.34
C ILE A 139 6.42 -0.34 0.72
N ALA A 140 5.26 -0.59 0.12
CA ALA A 140 4.03 0.16 0.40
C ALA A 140 3.68 0.12 1.89
N LYS A 141 3.75 -1.06 2.52
CA LYS A 141 3.43 -1.25 3.93
C LYS A 141 4.41 -0.54 4.84
N THR A 142 5.72 -0.62 4.59
CA THR A 142 6.73 -0.01 5.44
C THR A 142 6.77 1.51 5.30
N GLU A 143 6.69 2.05 4.08
CA GLU A 143 6.61 3.50 3.85
C GLU A 143 5.36 4.10 4.48
N ARG A 144 4.22 3.39 4.42
CA ARG A 144 3.01 3.83 5.11
C ARG A 144 3.16 3.76 6.64
N ASP A 145 3.74 2.70 7.18
CA ASP A 145 3.97 2.57 8.62
C ASP A 145 4.89 3.69 9.14
N ASP A 146 5.90 4.10 8.37
CA ASP A 146 6.78 5.23 8.68
C ASP A 146 6.01 6.56 8.67
N TYR A 147 5.15 6.78 7.68
CA TYR A 147 4.24 7.93 7.65
C TYR A 147 3.35 7.98 8.89
N MET A 148 2.72 6.86 9.25
CA MET A 148 1.85 6.79 10.44
C MET A 148 2.61 7.02 11.75
N ASN A 149 3.87 6.59 11.85
CA ASN A 149 4.73 6.89 12.99
C ASN A 149 5.07 8.39 13.06
N LYS A 150 5.25 9.06 11.92
CA LYS A 150 5.50 10.50 11.86
C LYS A 150 4.31 11.28 12.40
N ILE A 151 3.10 11.07 11.87
CA ILE A 151 1.91 11.80 12.30
C ILE A 151 1.44 11.43 13.72
N HIS A 152 1.82 10.25 14.23
CA HIS A 152 1.59 9.90 15.63
C HIS A 152 2.28 10.84 16.59
N LYS A 153 3.45 11.38 16.23
CA LYS A 153 4.17 12.35 17.08
C LYS A 153 3.40 13.68 17.24
N GLU A 154 2.60 14.05 16.24
CA GLU A 154 1.76 15.22 16.24
C GLU A 154 0.45 15.00 17.02
N TYR A 155 -0.10 13.77 16.93
CA TYR A 155 -1.39 13.39 17.51
C TYR A 155 -1.29 12.04 18.25
N PRO A 156 -0.55 11.97 19.39
CA PRO A 156 -0.29 10.70 20.07
C PRO A 156 -1.54 10.04 20.65
N GLN A 157 -2.61 10.79 20.93
CA GLN A 157 -3.85 10.32 21.52
C GLN A 157 -4.60 9.29 20.66
N TYR A 158 -4.34 9.22 19.33
CA TYR A 158 -4.98 8.24 18.45
C TYR A 158 -4.23 6.90 18.35
N GLY A 159 -3.03 6.78 18.90
CA GLY A 159 -2.25 5.53 18.94
C GLY A 159 -1.83 5.01 17.56
N TRP A 160 -1.57 5.91 16.60
CA TRP A 160 -1.23 5.54 15.22
C TRP A 160 0.12 4.83 15.07
N ASP A 161 0.99 4.93 16.05
CA ASP A 161 2.23 4.14 16.15
C ASP A 161 1.97 2.62 16.26
N LYS A 162 0.82 2.25 16.84
CA LYS A 162 0.38 0.85 17.02
C LYS A 162 -0.67 0.46 15.99
N ASN A 163 -1.80 1.17 15.97
CA ASN A 163 -2.95 0.79 15.15
C ASN A 163 -2.84 1.18 13.68
N LYS A 164 -1.84 1.99 13.28
CA LYS A 164 -1.59 2.44 11.90
C LYS A 164 -2.81 3.04 11.19
N GLY A 165 -3.73 3.63 11.97
CA GLY A 165 -4.97 4.23 11.47
C GLY A 165 -6.11 3.24 11.24
N TYR A 166 -5.94 1.94 11.52
CA TYR A 166 -7.01 0.95 11.42
C TYR A 166 -8.10 1.18 12.48
N PRO A 167 -9.35 0.74 12.22
CA PRO A 167 -10.52 0.96 13.07
C PRO A 167 -10.53 0.08 14.33
N THR A 168 -9.45 0.09 15.12
CA THR A 168 -9.39 -0.60 16.41
C THR A 168 -10.34 0.06 17.42
N LYS A 169 -10.74 -0.67 18.47
CA LYS A 169 -11.55 -0.11 19.56
C LYS A 169 -10.91 1.16 20.15
N PHE A 170 -9.60 1.12 20.37
CA PHE A 170 -8.84 2.27 20.87
C PHE A 170 -8.94 3.48 19.92
N HIS A 171 -8.72 3.28 18.61
CA HIS A 171 -8.75 4.37 17.64
C HIS A 171 -10.16 4.99 17.53
N LYS A 172 -11.20 4.13 17.46
CA LYS A 172 -12.60 4.59 17.46
C LYS A 172 -12.94 5.39 18.73
N GLN A 173 -12.53 4.92 19.92
CA GLN A 173 -12.74 5.63 21.16
C GLN A 173 -11.99 6.97 21.21
N ALA A 174 -10.76 7.01 20.70
CA ALA A 174 -9.99 8.24 20.61
C ALA A 174 -10.68 9.27 19.69
N ILE A 175 -11.26 8.83 18.57
CA ILE A 175 -12.05 9.73 17.69
C ILE A 175 -13.29 10.28 18.43
N LEU A 176 -13.98 9.47 19.24
CA LEU A 176 -15.13 9.95 20.03
C LEU A 176 -14.71 10.99 21.06
N ASN A 177 -13.57 10.79 21.72
CA ASN A 177 -13.10 11.66 22.81
C ASN A 177 -12.47 12.97 22.30
N TYR A 178 -11.75 12.93 21.18
CA TYR A 178 -10.92 14.04 20.70
C TYR A 178 -11.36 14.59 19.33
N GLY A 179 -12.39 14.00 18.69
CA GLY A 179 -12.82 14.36 17.35
C GLY A 179 -11.92 13.80 16.26
N THR A 180 -12.08 14.35 15.06
CA THR A 180 -11.24 14.00 13.89
C THR A 180 -10.20 15.09 13.64
N THR A 181 -9.09 14.72 13.00
CA THR A 181 -8.06 15.62 12.48
C THR A 181 -8.08 15.64 10.96
N GLU A 182 -7.23 16.43 10.35
CA GLU A 182 -6.98 16.45 8.90
C GLU A 182 -6.48 15.11 8.33
N TYR A 183 -5.91 14.25 9.19
CA TYR A 183 -5.44 12.92 8.81
C TYR A 183 -6.55 11.86 8.78
N HIS A 184 -7.76 12.16 9.27
CA HIS A 184 -8.89 11.23 9.21
C HIS A 184 -9.63 11.30 7.88
N ARG A 185 -10.13 10.16 7.42
CA ARG A 185 -10.95 10.02 6.21
C ARG A 185 -12.41 10.22 6.57
N LYS A 186 -12.94 11.40 6.25
CA LYS A 186 -14.30 11.81 6.63
C LYS A 186 -15.39 11.00 5.91
N SER A 187 -15.10 10.47 4.74
CA SER A 187 -16.01 9.62 3.97
C SER A 187 -16.14 8.19 4.51
N PHE A 188 -15.25 7.79 5.45
CA PHE A 188 -15.28 6.44 6.04
C PHE A 188 -16.22 6.40 7.24
N LYS A 189 -17.10 5.37 7.27
CA LYS A 189 -18.03 5.17 8.40
C LYS A 189 -17.26 4.71 9.63
N LEU A 190 -17.51 5.37 10.76
CA LEU A 190 -16.90 5.04 12.05
C LEU A 190 -17.52 3.78 12.66
N TYR A 191 -18.83 3.57 12.41
CA TYR A 191 -19.62 2.44 12.89
C TYR A 191 -20.52 1.90 11.79
N ASP A 192 -20.83 0.59 11.83
CA ASP A 192 -21.86 -0.02 11.01
C ASP A 192 -23.24 0.51 11.46
N GLU A 193 -24.17 0.72 10.54
CA GLU A 193 -25.51 1.28 10.80
C GLU A 193 -26.34 0.47 11.81
N GLN A 194 -26.04 -0.82 11.98
CA GLN A 194 -26.67 -1.68 12.98
C GLN A 194 -26.48 -1.21 14.45
N PHE A 195 -25.48 -0.40 14.75
CA PHE A 195 -25.30 0.16 16.09
C PHE A 195 -26.16 1.39 16.37
N LYS A 196 -26.79 2.01 15.36
CA LYS A 196 -27.69 3.15 15.53
C LYS A 196 -29.08 2.77 16.06
N LEU A 197 -29.46 1.50 15.99
CA LEU A 197 -30.79 1.00 16.40
C LEU A 197 -30.84 0.47 17.84
N LYS A 198 -29.80 0.67 18.63
CA LYS A 198 -29.70 0.22 20.05
C LYS A 198 -29.44 1.34 21.05
N LEU A 199 -29.79 2.58 20.68
CA LEU A 199 -29.83 3.70 21.63
C LEU A 199 -31.26 4.21 21.77
#